data_df5c7f67da700dc8740e705bcca995e9
#
_entry.id   df5c7f67da700dc8740e705bcca995e9
#
_cell.length_a   1.000
_cell.length_b   1.000
_cell.length_c   1.000
_cell.angle_alpha   90.00
_cell.angle_beta   90.00
_cell.angle_gamma   90.00
#
_symmetry.space_group_name_H-M   'P 1'
#
loop_
_entity.id
_entity.type
_entity.pdbx_description
1 polymer ?
#
loop_
_entity_poly.entity_id
_entity_poly.type
_entity_poly.pdbx_seq_one_letter_code
_entity_poly.pdbx_strand_id
1 'polypeptide(L)'
;MARINAADHRKGLERISRRLLLRSGLSLGGLSLLTGCNLDSDDAVDRLLSAISRWNDKVQATLFSRARLAPAYGEADITDPFPFNAYYPLNQVRHVDGDAWRLELSGSIAERRAWSLPELAALPQTDQITRHICIEGWSAIGKWGGVPFRDFLARIGADASARYVAFHCADGYRGSIDMETALHEQTLLALTFRDAPLPAAYGFPVKLRVPTKLGFKNPKHIVAIEVTNVYPSGFWEDYGYNWFSGS
;
A
#
# COMPACT_ATOMS: atom_id res chain seq x y z
N MET A 1 5.28 -69.77 8.11
CA MET A 1 5.47 -68.49 8.78
C MET A 1 6.28 -67.56 7.87
N ALA A 2 5.62 -66.70 7.11
CA ALA A 2 6.27 -65.78 6.18
C ALA A 2 6.46 -64.42 6.92
N ARG A 3 7.72 -64.01 7.04
CA ARG A 3 8.08 -62.66 7.60
C ARG A 3 7.77 -61.61 6.55
N ILE A 4 6.76 -60.81 6.80
CA ILE A 4 6.44 -59.60 6.00
C ILE A 4 7.52 -58.57 6.33
N ASN A 5 8.23 -58.14 5.30
CA ASN A 5 9.40 -57.29 5.38
C ASN A 5 8.95 -55.82 5.53
N ALA A 6 9.35 -55.15 6.61
CA ALA A 6 9.01 -53.79 6.96
C ALA A 6 9.55 -52.73 5.98
N ALA A 7 10.32 -53.15 4.96
CA ALA A 7 10.89 -52.26 3.92
C ALA A 7 9.89 -51.89 2.81
N ASP A 8 8.79 -52.70 2.64
CA ASP A 8 7.81 -52.48 1.56
C ASP A 8 6.75 -51.40 1.93
N HIS A 9 6.55 -51.13 3.21
CA HIS A 9 5.60 -50.09 3.65
C HIS A 9 6.14 -48.65 3.50
N ARG A 10 7.48 -48.44 3.37
CA ARG A 10 8.04 -47.11 3.18
C ARG A 10 8.05 -46.63 1.74
N LYS A 11 7.92 -47.51 0.75
CA LYS A 11 7.90 -47.13 -0.68
C LYS A 11 6.54 -46.63 -1.17
N GLY A 12 5.48 -46.76 -0.39
CA GLY A 12 4.12 -46.32 -0.74
C GLY A 12 3.86 -44.84 -0.45
N LEU A 13 4.68 -44.18 0.40
CA LEU A 13 4.44 -42.80 0.85
C LEU A 13 5.21 -41.74 0.07
N GLU A 14 6.10 -42.09 -0.85
CA GLU A 14 7.04 -41.15 -1.50
C GLU A 14 6.61 -40.58 -2.84
N ARG A 15 5.40 -40.83 -3.31
CA ARG A 15 4.89 -40.22 -4.56
C ARG A 15 3.49 -39.68 -4.48
N ILE A 16 3.22 -38.81 -3.50
CA ILE A 16 2.15 -37.84 -3.69
C ILE A 16 2.68 -36.84 -4.70
N SER A 17 2.41 -37.05 -5.98
CA SER A 17 2.92 -36.14 -7.02
C SER A 17 2.31 -34.79 -6.77
N ARG A 18 3.11 -33.69 -6.93
CA ARG A 18 2.64 -32.30 -6.85
C ARG A 18 1.37 -32.07 -7.68
N ARG A 19 1.19 -32.84 -8.77
CA ARG A 19 -0.04 -32.84 -9.60
C ARG A 19 -1.24 -33.41 -8.87
N LEU A 20 -1.07 -34.45 -8.03
CA LEU A 20 -2.18 -35.03 -7.26
C LEU A 20 -2.63 -34.07 -6.15
N LEU A 21 -1.67 -33.41 -5.49
CA LEU A 21 -1.94 -32.39 -4.46
C LEU A 21 -2.65 -31.18 -5.04
N LEU A 22 -2.22 -30.70 -6.21
CA LEU A 22 -2.89 -29.61 -6.92
C LEU A 22 -4.28 -29.99 -7.44
N ARG A 23 -4.45 -31.22 -7.94
CA ARG A 23 -5.77 -31.72 -8.39
C ARG A 23 -6.72 -31.90 -7.22
N SER A 24 -6.25 -32.46 -6.10
CA SER A 24 -7.06 -32.64 -4.89
C SER A 24 -7.41 -31.29 -4.24
N GLY A 25 -6.47 -30.31 -4.21
CA GLY A 25 -6.72 -28.95 -3.74
C GLY A 25 -7.73 -28.20 -4.63
N LEU A 26 -7.62 -28.35 -5.95
CA LEU A 26 -8.57 -27.77 -6.91
C LEU A 26 -9.96 -28.43 -6.83
N SER A 27 -10.04 -29.73 -6.58
CA SER A 27 -11.34 -30.42 -6.43
C SER A 27 -12.02 -30.08 -5.10
N LEU A 28 -11.28 -29.96 -3.99
CA LEU A 28 -11.85 -29.47 -2.72
C LEU A 28 -12.27 -28.00 -2.80
N GLY A 29 -11.46 -27.13 -3.41
CA GLY A 29 -11.80 -25.73 -3.64
C GLY A 29 -12.99 -25.57 -4.60
N GLY A 30 -13.07 -26.40 -5.66
CA GLY A 30 -14.20 -26.40 -6.58
C GLY A 30 -15.51 -26.92 -5.95
N LEU A 31 -15.44 -27.93 -5.10
CA LEU A 31 -16.60 -28.44 -4.36
C LEU A 31 -17.14 -27.43 -3.33
N SER A 32 -16.26 -26.69 -2.65
CA SER A 32 -16.70 -25.64 -1.72
C SER A 32 -17.35 -24.44 -2.44
N LEU A 33 -17.01 -24.19 -3.70
CA LEU A 33 -17.67 -23.16 -4.53
C LEU A 33 -19.05 -23.63 -5.04
N LEU A 34 -19.26 -24.95 -5.25
CA LEU A 34 -20.53 -25.51 -5.71
C LEU A 34 -21.57 -25.67 -4.59
N THR A 35 -21.14 -25.75 -3.33
CA THR A 35 -22.05 -25.79 -2.17
C THR A 35 -22.48 -24.40 -1.70
N GLY A 36 -21.97 -23.34 -2.32
CA GLY A 36 -22.27 -21.94 -1.98
C GLY A 36 -23.65 -21.43 -2.41
N CYS A 37 -24.52 -22.25 -2.98
CA CYS A 37 -25.83 -21.81 -3.48
C CYS A 37 -26.92 -21.66 -2.41
N ASN A 38 -26.62 -21.75 -1.11
CA ASN A 38 -27.59 -21.56 -0.01
C ASN A 38 -26.97 -20.86 1.22
N LEU A 39 -26.13 -19.85 0.99
CA LEU A 39 -25.72 -18.95 2.09
C LEU A 39 -26.67 -17.74 2.12
N ASP A 40 -27.82 -17.96 2.77
CA ASP A 40 -28.88 -16.96 2.98
C ASP A 40 -28.50 -15.92 4.05
N SER A 41 -27.22 -15.62 4.22
CA SER A 41 -26.79 -14.46 5.01
C SER A 41 -25.52 -13.86 4.39
N ASP A 42 -25.66 -12.68 3.79
CA ASP A 42 -24.56 -11.83 3.32
C ASP A 42 -23.47 -11.67 4.40
N ASP A 43 -23.87 -11.60 5.67
CA ASP A 43 -22.99 -11.48 6.84
C ASP A 43 -22.00 -12.63 7.03
N ALA A 44 -22.32 -13.86 6.66
CA ALA A 44 -21.40 -15.01 6.83
C ALA A 44 -20.34 -15.02 5.74
N VAL A 45 -20.71 -14.68 4.51
CA VAL A 45 -19.80 -14.54 3.38
C VAL A 45 -18.84 -13.38 3.63
N ASP A 46 -19.34 -12.23 4.07
CA ASP A 46 -18.55 -11.05 4.37
C ASP A 46 -17.54 -11.30 5.50
N ARG A 47 -17.94 -12.02 6.55
CA ARG A 47 -17.01 -12.43 7.61
C ARG A 47 -15.91 -13.35 7.11
N LEU A 48 -16.25 -14.31 6.24
CA LEU A 48 -15.25 -15.22 5.65
C LEU A 48 -14.29 -14.46 4.74
N LEU A 49 -14.79 -13.64 3.82
CA LEU A 49 -13.97 -12.84 2.91
C LEU A 49 -13.06 -11.87 3.67
N SER A 50 -13.60 -11.22 4.70
CA SER A 50 -12.81 -10.35 5.59
C SER A 50 -11.74 -11.12 6.37
N ALA A 51 -11.99 -12.36 6.79
CA ALA A 51 -10.99 -13.19 7.45
C ALA A 51 -9.87 -13.61 6.49
N ILE A 52 -10.21 -13.97 5.25
CA ILE A 52 -9.25 -14.30 4.19
C ILE A 52 -8.41 -13.07 3.84
N SER A 53 -9.02 -11.91 3.70
CA SER A 53 -8.31 -10.65 3.42
C SER A 53 -7.32 -10.32 4.54
N ARG A 54 -7.73 -10.38 5.80
CA ARG A 54 -6.83 -10.16 6.96
C ARG A 54 -5.69 -11.19 7.05
N TRP A 55 -5.95 -12.42 6.67
CA TRP A 55 -4.90 -13.44 6.58
C TRP A 55 -3.90 -13.12 5.49
N ASN A 56 -4.38 -12.73 4.30
CA ASN A 56 -3.55 -12.30 3.19
C ASN A 56 -2.69 -11.08 3.55
N ASP A 57 -3.24 -10.09 4.24
CA ASP A 57 -2.49 -8.94 4.77
C ASP A 57 -1.32 -9.39 5.67
N LYS A 58 -1.56 -10.35 6.59
CA LYS A 58 -0.52 -10.89 7.46
C LYS A 58 0.57 -11.61 6.68
N VAL A 59 0.22 -12.40 5.67
CA VAL A 59 1.18 -13.09 4.81
C VAL A 59 2.03 -12.06 4.05
N GLN A 60 1.41 -11.08 3.42
CA GLN A 60 2.12 -10.02 2.70
C GLN A 60 3.03 -9.21 3.63
N ALA A 61 2.55 -8.84 4.81
CA ALA A 61 3.34 -8.11 5.81
C ALA A 61 4.55 -8.94 6.29
N THR A 62 4.39 -10.27 6.43
CA THR A 62 5.50 -11.17 6.83
C THR A 62 6.55 -11.30 5.72
N LEU A 63 6.12 -11.26 4.45
CA LEU A 63 7.01 -11.34 3.29
C LEU A 63 7.63 -9.97 2.94
N PHE A 64 7.07 -8.89 3.47
CA PHE A 64 7.60 -7.55 3.26
C PHE A 64 8.92 -7.35 4.01
N SER A 65 9.87 -6.69 3.36
CA SER A 65 11.14 -6.32 3.98
C SER A 65 11.48 -4.87 3.63
N ARG A 66 11.78 -4.06 4.62
CA ARG A 66 12.26 -2.68 4.42
C ARG A 66 13.56 -2.60 3.60
N ALA A 67 14.35 -3.66 3.59
CA ALA A 67 15.58 -3.73 2.83
C ALA A 67 15.37 -4.04 1.33
N ARG A 68 14.16 -4.46 0.93
CA ARG A 68 13.85 -4.78 -0.45
C ARG A 68 13.33 -3.55 -1.18
N LEU A 69 14.18 -2.96 -2.00
CA LEU A 69 13.82 -1.80 -2.81
C LEU A 69 12.98 -2.20 -4.03
N ALA A 70 12.02 -1.34 -4.37
CA ALA A 70 11.38 -1.39 -5.69
C ALA A 70 12.42 -1.00 -6.76
N PRO A 71 12.32 -1.55 -7.99
CA PRO A 71 13.25 -1.22 -9.06
C PRO A 71 13.32 0.28 -9.34
N ALA A 72 14.54 0.79 -9.49
CA ALA A 72 14.81 2.14 -9.97
C ALA A 72 14.98 2.12 -11.50
N TYR A 73 14.65 3.24 -12.14
CA TYR A 73 14.67 3.41 -13.59
C TYR A 73 15.49 4.64 -13.96
N GLY A 74 15.84 4.77 -15.25
CA GLY A 74 16.52 5.94 -15.79
C GLY A 74 15.54 7.01 -16.31
N GLU A 75 16.07 8.19 -16.60
CA GLU A 75 15.27 9.30 -17.18
C GLU A 75 14.59 8.90 -18.51
N ALA A 76 15.25 8.05 -19.30
CA ALA A 76 14.71 7.58 -20.59
C ALA A 76 13.50 6.65 -20.45
N ASP A 77 13.29 6.09 -19.25
CA ASP A 77 12.17 5.17 -18.99
C ASP A 77 10.90 5.90 -18.54
N ILE A 78 10.97 7.22 -18.29
CA ILE A 78 9.86 8.00 -17.77
C ILE A 78 8.71 7.98 -18.79
N THR A 79 7.54 7.56 -18.32
CA THR A 79 6.32 7.50 -19.14
C THR A 79 5.78 8.89 -19.41
N ASP A 80 5.61 9.24 -20.70
CA ASP A 80 5.05 10.51 -21.13
C ASP A 80 3.94 10.31 -22.18
N PRO A 81 2.71 10.83 -21.96
CA PRO A 81 2.25 11.47 -20.74
C PRO A 81 2.10 10.48 -19.57
N PHE A 82 2.35 10.93 -18.33
CA PHE A 82 2.07 10.13 -17.14
C PHE A 82 0.55 10.05 -16.93
N PRO A 83 -0.04 8.85 -16.77
CA PRO A 83 -1.48 8.69 -16.65
C PRO A 83 -2.03 9.38 -15.39
N PHE A 84 -3.19 10.02 -15.53
CA PHE A 84 -3.96 10.51 -14.39
C PHE A 84 -4.65 9.34 -13.69
N ASN A 85 -4.59 9.32 -12.36
CA ASN A 85 -5.31 8.36 -11.55
C ASN A 85 -6.00 9.04 -10.37
N ALA A 86 -7.30 8.88 -10.25
CA ALA A 86 -8.11 9.32 -9.12
C ALA A 86 -9.45 8.57 -9.16
N TYR A 87 -10.23 8.66 -8.10
CA TYR A 87 -11.60 8.15 -8.07
C TYR A 87 -12.62 9.17 -8.64
N TYR A 88 -12.12 10.23 -9.24
CA TYR A 88 -12.89 11.28 -9.93
C TYR A 88 -12.20 11.67 -11.26
N PRO A 89 -12.92 12.25 -12.22
CA PRO A 89 -12.34 12.66 -13.50
C PRO A 89 -11.42 13.89 -13.36
N LEU A 90 -10.51 14.07 -14.34
CA LEU A 90 -9.47 15.10 -14.32
C LEU A 90 -10.02 16.53 -14.12
N ASN A 91 -11.20 16.83 -14.66
CA ASN A 91 -11.84 18.15 -14.53
C ASN A 91 -12.39 18.43 -13.11
N GLN A 92 -12.34 17.45 -12.21
CA GLN A 92 -12.74 17.58 -10.80
C GLN A 92 -11.54 17.57 -9.84
N VAL A 93 -10.33 17.70 -10.36
CA VAL A 93 -9.12 17.76 -9.53
C VAL A 93 -9.22 18.89 -8.51
N ARG A 94 -8.92 18.55 -7.26
CA ARG A 94 -8.90 19.52 -6.17
C ARG A 94 -7.73 20.50 -6.34
N HIS A 95 -8.05 21.78 -6.42
CA HIS A 95 -7.07 22.85 -6.33
C HIS A 95 -6.90 23.28 -4.88
N VAL A 96 -5.67 23.23 -4.39
CA VAL A 96 -5.31 23.61 -3.03
C VAL A 96 -4.43 24.85 -3.09
N ASP A 97 -4.72 25.86 -2.28
CA ASP A 97 -3.86 27.02 -2.09
C ASP A 97 -2.63 26.62 -1.26
N GLY A 98 -1.45 26.59 -1.88
CA GLY A 98 -0.21 26.17 -1.22
C GLY A 98 0.24 27.10 -0.09
N ASP A 99 -0.08 28.39 -0.18
CA ASP A 99 0.31 29.38 0.84
C ASP A 99 -0.55 29.23 2.11
N ALA A 100 -1.84 28.97 1.93
CA ALA A 100 -2.77 28.74 3.02
C ALA A 100 -2.73 27.30 3.56
N TRP A 101 -2.17 26.35 2.78
CA TRP A 101 -2.16 24.93 3.15
C TRP A 101 -1.32 24.67 4.40
N ARG A 102 -1.83 23.77 5.24
CA ARG A 102 -1.11 23.25 6.41
C ARG A 102 -1.28 21.75 6.49
N LEU A 103 -0.19 21.07 6.89
CA LEU A 103 -0.20 19.66 7.22
C LEU A 103 -0.44 19.49 8.72
N GLU A 104 -1.63 19.04 9.09
CA GLU A 104 -1.98 18.74 10.48
C GLU A 104 -1.39 17.39 10.91
N LEU A 105 -0.91 17.33 12.16
CA LEU A 105 -0.28 16.15 12.73
C LEU A 105 -0.98 15.71 14.01
N SER A 106 -1.21 14.40 14.15
CA SER A 106 -1.88 13.84 15.34
C SER A 106 -1.39 12.42 15.69
N GLY A 107 -1.92 11.88 16.79
CA GLY A 107 -1.63 10.52 17.24
C GLY A 107 -0.37 10.40 18.09
N SER A 108 0.36 9.30 17.94
CA SER A 108 1.56 8.96 18.72
C SER A 108 2.80 9.68 18.17
N ILE A 109 2.87 10.99 18.37
CA ILE A 109 3.95 11.88 17.92
C ILE A 109 4.30 12.90 19.01
N ALA A 110 5.53 13.42 19.01
CA ALA A 110 5.98 14.45 19.95
C ALA A 110 5.60 15.86 19.48
N GLU A 111 5.82 16.18 18.21
CA GLU A 111 5.57 17.50 17.63
C GLU A 111 4.22 17.56 16.94
N ARG A 112 3.26 18.29 17.52
CA ARG A 112 1.86 18.34 17.06
C ARG A 112 1.48 19.65 16.34
N ARG A 113 2.46 20.53 16.07
CA ARG A 113 2.17 21.73 15.30
C ARG A 113 1.88 21.40 13.83
N ALA A 114 1.11 22.23 13.19
CA ALA A 114 0.94 22.16 11.74
C ALA A 114 2.21 22.59 11.00
N TRP A 115 2.45 22.01 9.83
CA TRP A 115 3.58 22.33 8.95
C TRP A 115 3.09 23.03 7.68
N SER A 116 3.79 24.08 7.28
CA SER A 116 3.57 24.73 5.99
C SER A 116 4.35 24.03 4.86
N LEU A 117 3.95 24.30 3.61
CA LEU A 117 4.65 23.74 2.45
C LEU A 117 6.12 24.23 2.37
N PRO A 118 6.45 25.52 2.61
CA PRO A 118 7.85 25.95 2.66
C PRO A 118 8.69 25.27 3.73
N GLU A 119 8.13 24.95 4.90
CA GLU A 119 8.86 24.23 5.95
C GLU A 119 9.18 22.79 5.52
N LEU A 120 8.24 22.11 4.85
CA LEU A 120 8.50 20.78 4.28
C LEU A 120 9.56 20.86 3.16
N ALA A 121 9.46 21.85 2.29
CA ALA A 121 10.40 22.04 1.18
C ALA A 121 11.82 22.37 1.65
N ALA A 122 11.99 22.92 2.86
CA ALA A 122 13.28 23.21 3.46
C ALA A 122 13.98 21.98 4.09
N LEU A 123 13.27 20.86 4.25
CA LEU A 123 13.87 19.62 4.74
C LEU A 123 14.74 18.96 3.66
N PRO A 124 15.72 18.12 4.05
CA PRO A 124 16.49 17.32 3.09
C PRO A 124 15.56 16.50 2.19
N GLN A 125 15.79 16.57 0.88
CA GLN A 125 14.98 15.91 -0.13
C GLN A 125 15.78 14.86 -0.89
N THR A 126 15.09 13.92 -1.49
CA THR A 126 15.66 12.92 -2.42
C THR A 126 14.73 12.74 -3.60
N ASP A 127 15.31 12.34 -4.74
CA ASP A 127 14.58 12.01 -5.95
C ASP A 127 14.61 10.51 -6.22
N GLN A 128 13.56 10.02 -6.85
CA GLN A 128 13.50 8.65 -7.32
C GLN A 128 12.70 8.52 -8.61
N ILE A 129 13.17 7.65 -9.50
CA ILE A 129 12.44 7.27 -10.71
C ILE A 129 11.95 5.85 -10.48
N THR A 130 10.64 5.69 -10.25
CA THR A 130 10.05 4.42 -9.83
C THR A 130 8.74 4.16 -10.54
N ARG A 131 8.38 2.86 -10.68
CA ARG A 131 7.12 2.44 -11.30
C ARG A 131 5.95 2.67 -10.34
N HIS A 132 4.88 3.24 -10.85
CA HIS A 132 3.56 3.31 -10.25
C HIS A 132 2.68 2.23 -10.87
N ILE A 133 2.07 1.37 -10.06
CA ILE A 133 1.21 0.28 -10.52
C ILE A 133 -0.22 0.57 -10.06
N CYS A 134 -1.12 0.84 -11.00
CA CYS A 134 -2.52 1.11 -10.71
C CYS A 134 -3.33 -0.18 -10.57
N ILE A 135 -4.36 -0.17 -9.73
CA ILE A 135 -5.33 -1.28 -9.61
C ILE A 135 -6.18 -1.47 -10.88
N GLU A 136 -6.22 -0.47 -11.75
CA GLU A 136 -6.89 -0.53 -13.07
C GLU A 136 -6.12 -1.35 -14.11
N GLY A 137 -4.96 -1.94 -13.75
CA GLY A 137 -4.18 -2.83 -14.61
C GLY A 137 -3.12 -2.16 -15.47
N TRP A 138 -2.89 -0.84 -15.34
CA TRP A 138 -1.79 -0.15 -16.00
C TRP A 138 -0.65 0.18 -15.03
N SER A 139 0.52 0.44 -15.58
CA SER A 139 1.65 0.96 -14.82
C SER A 139 2.39 2.05 -15.60
N ALA A 140 3.03 2.97 -14.88
CA ALA A 140 3.80 4.07 -15.45
C ALA A 140 5.02 4.37 -14.60
N ILE A 141 6.09 4.83 -15.22
CA ILE A 141 7.32 5.23 -14.55
C ILE A 141 7.34 6.74 -14.42
N GLY A 142 7.55 7.25 -13.21
CA GLY A 142 7.59 8.69 -12.94
C GLY A 142 8.76 9.06 -12.04
N LYS A 143 9.26 10.29 -12.21
CA LYS A 143 10.27 10.91 -11.35
C LYS A 143 9.57 11.74 -10.27
N TRP A 144 9.88 11.42 -9.03
CA TRP A 144 9.27 12.03 -7.84
C TRP A 144 10.37 12.50 -6.91
N GLY A 145 10.26 13.74 -6.44
CA GLY A 145 11.17 14.30 -5.46
C GLY A 145 10.42 14.76 -4.21
N GLY A 146 11.07 14.70 -3.07
CA GLY A 146 10.49 15.13 -1.81
C GLY A 146 11.23 14.62 -0.58
N VAL A 147 10.60 14.75 0.57
CA VAL A 147 11.18 14.41 1.87
C VAL A 147 11.03 12.90 2.12
N PRO A 148 12.11 12.15 2.41
CA PRO A 148 12.00 10.77 2.87
C PRO A 148 11.06 10.70 4.08
N PHE A 149 10.01 9.88 3.98
CA PHE A 149 8.95 9.89 5.00
C PHE A 149 9.46 9.43 6.36
N ARG A 150 10.40 8.47 6.40
CA ARG A 150 11.08 8.05 7.64
C ARG A 150 11.77 9.20 8.36
N ASP A 151 12.40 10.13 7.60
CA ASP A 151 13.14 11.25 8.16
C ASP A 151 12.16 12.31 8.71
N PHE A 152 11.04 12.51 8.01
CA PHE A 152 9.94 13.33 8.52
C PHE A 152 9.34 12.78 9.80
N LEU A 153 9.04 11.47 9.84
CA LEU A 153 8.55 10.79 11.05
C LEU A 153 9.51 10.92 12.22
N ALA A 154 10.81 10.73 11.98
CA ALA A 154 11.84 10.94 13.00
C ALA A 154 11.88 12.41 13.48
N ARG A 155 11.76 13.38 12.56
CA ARG A 155 11.77 14.81 12.86
C ARG A 155 10.60 15.25 13.75
N ILE A 156 9.41 14.67 13.55
CA ILE A 156 8.23 14.97 14.39
C ILE A 156 8.14 14.11 15.64
N GLY A 157 9.14 13.23 15.90
CA GLY A 157 9.18 12.33 17.04
C GLY A 157 8.05 11.32 17.04
N ALA A 158 7.76 10.72 15.88
CA ALA A 158 6.76 9.68 15.75
C ALA A 158 7.21 8.39 16.47
N ASP A 159 6.28 7.75 17.17
CA ASP A 159 6.49 6.43 17.78
C ASP A 159 6.62 5.37 16.68
N ALA A 160 7.86 4.93 16.41
CA ALA A 160 8.16 3.90 15.42
C ALA A 160 7.60 2.52 15.78
N SER A 161 7.14 2.31 17.02
CA SER A 161 6.45 1.09 17.46
C SER A 161 4.95 1.13 17.19
N ALA A 162 4.38 2.28 16.78
CA ALA A 162 3.00 2.38 16.33
C ALA A 162 2.77 1.52 15.09
N ARG A 163 1.56 1.02 14.92
CA ARG A 163 1.24 0.04 13.89
C ARG A 163 0.94 0.66 12.54
N TYR A 164 0.34 1.85 12.51
CA TYR A 164 -0.24 2.46 11.33
C TYR A 164 0.07 3.94 11.22
N VAL A 165 0.10 4.40 9.97
CA VAL A 165 0.05 5.82 9.64
C VAL A 165 -1.14 6.05 8.71
N ALA A 166 -2.05 6.92 9.12
CA ALA A 166 -3.23 7.31 8.36
C ALA A 166 -3.06 8.68 7.71
N PHE A 167 -3.71 8.88 6.58
CA PHE A 167 -3.66 10.10 5.78
C PHE A 167 -5.09 10.57 5.47
N HIS A 168 -5.33 11.87 5.65
CA HIS A 168 -6.52 12.56 5.20
C HIS A 168 -6.15 13.56 4.11
N CYS A 169 -6.98 13.65 3.09
CA CYS A 169 -6.71 14.41 1.88
C CYS A 169 -7.77 15.48 1.63
N ALA A 170 -7.38 16.59 1.00
CA ALA A 170 -8.26 17.72 0.71
C ALA A 170 -9.41 17.38 -0.26
N ASP A 171 -9.25 16.32 -1.04
CA ASP A 171 -10.28 15.79 -1.95
C ASP A 171 -11.26 14.80 -1.29
N GLY A 172 -11.13 14.58 0.04
CA GLY A 172 -11.94 13.63 0.80
C GLY A 172 -11.40 12.20 0.78
N TYR A 173 -10.32 11.92 0.06
CA TYR A 173 -9.67 10.61 0.09
C TYR A 173 -9.09 10.31 1.47
N ARG A 174 -9.15 9.05 1.86
CA ARG A 174 -8.50 8.52 3.07
C ARG A 174 -7.66 7.31 2.69
N GLY A 175 -6.49 7.18 3.27
CA GLY A 175 -5.63 6.02 3.08
C GLY A 175 -4.78 5.77 4.30
N SER A 176 -4.21 4.59 4.39
CA SER A 176 -3.31 4.23 5.48
C SER A 176 -2.27 3.22 5.03
N ILE A 177 -1.14 3.19 5.72
CA ILE A 177 -0.08 2.20 5.54
C ILE A 177 0.40 1.69 6.89
N ASP A 178 1.08 0.56 6.91
CA ASP A 178 1.80 0.08 8.08
C ASP A 178 3.07 0.90 8.33
N MET A 179 3.53 0.91 9.59
CA MET A 179 4.74 1.65 9.98
C MET A 179 6.00 1.15 9.26
N GLU A 180 6.11 -0.14 8.97
CA GLU A 180 7.24 -0.70 8.22
C GLU A 180 7.31 -0.11 6.79
N THR A 181 6.16 0.05 6.15
CA THR A 181 6.05 0.74 4.86
C THR A 181 6.34 2.24 4.98
N ALA A 182 5.90 2.89 6.06
CA ALA A 182 6.17 4.31 6.31
C ALA A 182 7.67 4.59 6.51
N LEU A 183 8.38 3.67 7.16
CA LEU A 183 9.81 3.74 7.43
C LEU A 183 10.68 3.20 6.26
N HIS A 184 10.06 2.72 5.18
CA HIS A 184 10.78 2.23 4.02
C HIS A 184 11.56 3.35 3.32
N GLU A 185 12.77 3.04 2.87
CA GLU A 185 13.70 4.02 2.28
C GLU A 185 13.11 4.81 1.11
N GLN A 186 12.31 4.17 0.27
CA GLN A 186 11.69 4.79 -0.91
C GLN A 186 10.30 5.40 -0.64
N THR A 187 9.82 5.42 0.60
CA THR A 187 8.57 6.12 0.92
C THR A 187 8.84 7.61 1.08
N LEU A 188 8.18 8.45 0.26
CA LEU A 188 8.38 9.89 0.22
C LEU A 188 7.09 10.67 0.51
N LEU A 189 7.22 11.82 1.16
CA LEU A 189 6.31 12.95 0.99
C LEU A 189 6.76 13.70 -0.27
N ALA A 190 6.17 13.35 -1.41
CA ALA A 190 6.53 13.93 -2.69
C ALA A 190 6.00 15.36 -2.82
N LEU A 191 6.88 16.28 -3.15
CA LEU A 191 6.64 17.72 -3.36
C LEU A 191 6.86 18.11 -4.82
N THR A 192 7.62 17.30 -5.57
CA THR A 192 7.95 17.57 -6.98
C THR A 192 7.62 16.36 -7.85
N PHE A 193 7.38 16.65 -9.13
CA PHE A 193 7.22 15.67 -10.18
C PHE A 193 7.98 16.15 -11.42
N ARG A 194 8.91 15.33 -11.95
CA ARG A 194 9.77 15.71 -13.10
C ARG A 194 10.53 17.04 -12.85
N ASP A 195 11.14 17.15 -11.69
CA ASP A 195 11.94 18.33 -11.26
C ASP A 195 11.15 19.65 -11.16
N ALA A 196 9.83 19.62 -11.30
CA ALA A 196 8.94 20.78 -11.16
C ALA A 196 8.03 20.59 -9.92
N PRO A 197 7.42 21.68 -9.39
CA PRO A 197 6.43 21.56 -8.34
C PRO A 197 5.33 20.56 -8.72
N LEU A 198 4.90 19.76 -7.74
CA LEU A 198 3.90 18.71 -7.95
C LEU A 198 2.61 19.30 -8.54
N PRO A 199 2.17 18.87 -9.76
CA PRO A 199 0.92 19.36 -10.34
C PRO A 199 -0.30 18.97 -9.49
N ALA A 200 -1.38 19.76 -9.54
CA ALA A 200 -2.64 19.43 -8.88
C ALA A 200 -3.15 18.04 -9.29
N ALA A 201 -3.09 17.69 -10.57
CA ALA A 201 -3.49 16.37 -11.08
C ALA A 201 -2.76 15.20 -10.39
N TYR A 202 -1.53 15.42 -9.96
CA TYR A 202 -0.70 14.41 -9.33
C TYR A 202 -0.61 14.53 -7.81
N GLY A 203 -1.27 15.53 -7.20
CA GLY A 203 -1.49 15.57 -5.77
C GLY A 203 -0.90 16.73 -5.01
N PHE A 204 -0.64 17.89 -5.67
CA PHE A 204 -0.23 19.13 -4.98
C PHE A 204 -1.15 19.41 -3.77
N PRO A 205 -0.64 19.88 -2.61
CA PRO A 205 0.75 20.24 -2.32
C PRO A 205 1.67 19.08 -1.96
N VAL A 206 1.12 17.98 -1.39
CA VAL A 206 1.88 16.81 -0.92
C VAL A 206 1.17 15.53 -1.29
N LYS A 207 1.95 14.60 -1.84
CA LYS A 207 1.53 13.25 -2.16
C LYS A 207 2.40 12.24 -1.40
N LEU A 208 1.81 11.20 -0.86
CA LEU A 208 2.61 10.04 -0.46
C LEU A 208 3.03 9.25 -1.70
N ARG A 209 4.31 8.95 -1.83
CA ARG A 209 4.84 8.05 -2.84
C ARG A 209 5.39 6.79 -2.19
N VAL A 210 4.77 5.64 -2.48
CA VAL A 210 5.15 4.32 -1.96
C VAL A 210 5.35 3.37 -3.14
N PRO A 211 6.58 3.18 -3.66
CA PRO A 211 6.82 2.34 -4.84
C PRO A 211 6.53 0.85 -4.64
N THR A 212 6.56 0.39 -3.40
CA THR A 212 6.31 -1.01 -3.01
C THR A 212 4.83 -1.34 -2.79
N LYS A 213 3.92 -0.40 -3.09
CA LYS A 213 2.48 -0.58 -2.91
C LYS A 213 1.73 -0.18 -4.17
N LEU A 214 0.54 -0.75 -4.35
CA LEU A 214 -0.38 -0.34 -5.43
C LEU A 214 -0.76 1.14 -5.33
N GLY A 215 -1.14 1.70 -6.45
CA GLY A 215 -1.33 3.14 -6.65
C GLY A 215 -2.27 3.82 -5.65
N PHE A 216 -3.32 3.16 -5.24
CA PHE A 216 -4.28 3.72 -4.27
C PHE A 216 -3.70 3.89 -2.85
N LYS A 217 -2.58 3.22 -2.54
CA LYS A 217 -1.81 3.45 -1.29
C LYS A 217 -0.89 4.68 -1.37
N ASN A 218 -1.03 5.49 -2.41
CA ASN A 218 -0.30 6.73 -2.62
C ASN A 218 -1.26 7.94 -2.57
N PRO A 219 -1.83 8.31 -1.40
CA PRO A 219 -2.77 9.41 -1.24
C PRO A 219 -2.21 10.74 -1.76
N LYS A 220 -3.10 11.54 -2.36
CA LYS A 220 -2.83 12.86 -2.95
C LYS A 220 -3.44 13.97 -2.11
N HIS A 221 -2.96 15.21 -2.27
CA HIS A 221 -3.51 16.38 -1.57
C HIS A 221 -3.58 16.20 -0.04
N ILE A 222 -2.55 15.59 0.56
CA ILE A 222 -2.54 15.27 1.99
C ILE A 222 -2.67 16.55 2.81
N VAL A 223 -3.59 16.57 3.78
CA VAL A 223 -3.81 17.66 4.72
C VAL A 223 -3.64 17.24 6.17
N ALA A 224 -3.68 15.94 6.47
CA ALA A 224 -3.38 15.45 7.81
C ALA A 224 -2.72 14.08 7.79
N ILE A 225 -1.83 13.86 8.77
CA ILE A 225 -1.17 12.59 9.06
C ILE A 225 -1.42 12.22 10.52
N GLU A 226 -1.85 10.99 10.78
CA GLU A 226 -2.05 10.44 12.10
C GLU A 226 -1.22 9.18 12.30
N VAL A 227 -0.40 9.13 13.36
CA VAL A 227 0.33 7.93 13.80
C VAL A 227 -0.50 7.22 14.86
N THR A 228 -0.92 5.96 14.62
CA THR A 228 -1.93 5.32 15.46
C THR A 228 -1.73 3.81 15.60
N ASN A 229 -2.27 3.24 16.68
CA ASN A 229 -2.38 1.79 16.89
C ASN A 229 -3.79 1.25 16.56
N VAL A 230 -4.74 2.14 16.30
CA VAL A 230 -6.09 1.78 15.84
C VAL A 230 -6.06 1.57 14.33
N TYR A 231 -6.66 0.48 13.85
CA TYR A 231 -6.75 0.20 12.41
C TYR A 231 -7.57 1.30 11.70
N PRO A 232 -6.95 2.07 10.78
CA PRO A 232 -7.60 3.28 10.26
C PRO A 232 -8.41 3.05 8.98
N SER A 233 -8.38 1.83 8.40
CA SER A 233 -8.97 1.53 7.10
C SER A 233 -8.52 2.49 5.98
N GLY A 234 -9.34 2.71 4.97
CA GLY A 234 -9.11 3.63 3.86
C GLY A 234 -10.29 3.63 2.89
N PHE A 235 -10.28 4.54 1.93
CA PHE A 235 -11.36 4.70 0.97
C PHE A 235 -11.64 3.40 0.20
N TRP A 236 -10.64 2.81 -0.44
CA TRP A 236 -10.79 1.59 -1.23
C TRP A 236 -10.92 0.34 -0.36
N GLU A 237 -10.31 0.33 0.81
CA GLU A 237 -10.41 -0.76 1.77
C GLU A 237 -11.84 -0.92 2.29
N ASP A 238 -12.58 0.18 2.44
CA ASP A 238 -14.01 0.16 2.79
C ASP A 238 -14.88 -0.44 1.68
N TYR A 239 -14.37 -0.47 0.44
CA TYR A 239 -14.97 -1.19 -0.70
C TYR A 239 -14.44 -2.63 -0.86
N GLY A 240 -13.70 -3.15 0.13
CA GLY A 240 -13.22 -4.54 0.15
C GLY A 240 -11.87 -4.79 -0.51
N TYR A 241 -11.14 -3.74 -0.91
CA TYR A 241 -9.77 -3.90 -1.43
C TYR A 241 -8.81 -4.31 -0.30
N ASN A 242 -7.80 -5.12 -0.67
CA ASN A 242 -6.79 -5.58 0.29
C ASN A 242 -6.03 -4.40 0.89
N TRP A 243 -5.94 -4.36 2.23
CA TRP A 243 -5.34 -3.23 2.93
C TRP A 243 -3.82 -3.15 2.72
N PHE A 244 -3.09 -4.27 2.73
CA PHE A 244 -1.62 -4.25 2.61
C PHE A 244 -1.18 -3.87 1.19
N SER A 245 -1.79 -4.46 0.16
CA SER A 245 -1.63 -4.13 -1.26
C SER A 245 -0.18 -3.91 -1.71
N GLY A 246 0.69 -4.87 -1.41
CA GLY A 246 2.07 -4.93 -1.91
C GLY A 246 2.13 -5.08 -3.43
N SER A 247 3.16 -4.54 -4.08
CA SER A 247 3.38 -4.60 -5.53
C SER A 247 4.77 -5.12 -5.87
#